data_66f11e75bb1f20ce1fd17ddd07419ffe
#
_entry.id   66f11e75bb1f20ce1fd17ddd07419ffe
#
_cell.length_a   1.000
_cell.length_b   1.000
_cell.length_c   1.000
_cell.angle_alpha   90.00
_cell.angle_beta   90.00
_cell.angle_gamma   90.00
#
_symmetry.space_group_name_H-M   'P 1'
#
loop_
_entity.id
_entity.type
_entity.pdbx_description
1 polymer ?
#
loop_
_entity_poly.entity_id
_entity_poly.type
_entity_poly.pdbx_seq_one_letter_code
_entity_poly.pdbx_strand_id
1 'polypeptide(L)'
;MPRLAAIVGGDGECEAVPILVRRIALALDPGLTLDIKPVLRVPESRLIKQGELERVVDLAARKTGGQGGILILLDCDDGCPAEDGPELLRRAISARRDLPISVVLAKREFEAWFLAAAESLRGRRGLADDLAAPPDPETVRGAKE
;
A
#
# COMPACT_ATOMS: atom_id res chain seq x y z
N MET A 1 -7.62 -8.00 18.85
CA MET A 1 -7.03 -8.01 17.50
C MET A 1 -7.01 -6.59 16.96
N PRO A 2 -5.84 -6.02 16.73
CA PRO A 2 -5.73 -4.68 16.16
C PRO A 2 -6.34 -4.62 14.76
N ARG A 3 -7.02 -3.53 14.46
CA ARG A 3 -7.62 -3.28 13.15
C ARG A 3 -6.76 -2.37 12.29
N LEU A 4 -6.73 -2.63 11.01
CA LEU A 4 -6.06 -1.79 10.03
C LEU A 4 -6.96 -1.67 8.79
N ALA A 5 -7.37 -0.46 8.47
CA ALA A 5 -7.98 -0.18 7.18
C ALA A 5 -6.88 0.05 6.14
N ALA A 6 -7.07 -0.42 4.94
CA ALA A 6 -6.15 -0.17 3.83
C ALA A 6 -6.86 0.59 2.71
N ILE A 7 -6.19 1.60 2.17
CA ILE A 7 -6.61 2.34 0.98
C ILE A 7 -5.57 2.08 -0.09
N VAL A 8 -5.98 1.51 -1.21
CA VAL A 8 -5.08 1.07 -2.30
C VAL A 8 -5.60 1.59 -3.64
N GLY A 9 -4.72 1.64 -4.64
CA GLY A 9 -5.03 2.22 -5.94
C GLY A 9 -5.55 1.23 -6.99
N GLY A 10 -5.26 -0.05 -6.84
CA GLY A 10 -5.57 -1.05 -7.86
C GLY A 10 -6.18 -2.34 -7.33
N ASP A 11 -6.74 -3.14 -8.24
CA ASP A 11 -7.39 -4.42 -7.89
C ASP A 11 -6.39 -5.44 -7.32
N GLY A 12 -5.19 -5.51 -7.91
CA GLY A 12 -4.15 -6.43 -7.45
C GLY A 12 -3.73 -6.15 -6.01
N GLU A 13 -3.63 -4.90 -5.63
CA GLU A 13 -3.28 -4.48 -4.28
C GLU A 13 -4.38 -4.82 -3.26
N CYS A 14 -5.64 -4.88 -3.67
CA CYS A 14 -6.73 -5.28 -2.77
C CYS A 14 -6.52 -6.68 -2.19
N GLU A 15 -5.95 -7.58 -2.98
CA GLU A 15 -5.66 -8.95 -2.55
C GLU A 15 -4.26 -9.07 -1.95
N ALA A 16 -3.27 -8.44 -2.58
CA ALA A 16 -1.87 -8.61 -2.22
C ALA A 16 -1.48 -7.86 -0.94
N VAL A 17 -1.97 -6.63 -0.74
CA VAL A 17 -1.57 -5.80 0.40
C VAL A 17 -1.95 -6.40 1.75
N PRO A 18 -3.16 -6.92 1.97
CA PRO A 18 -3.47 -7.57 3.23
C PRO A 18 -2.56 -8.76 3.56
N ILE A 19 -2.20 -9.55 2.55
CA ILE A 19 -1.30 -10.69 2.71
C ILE A 19 0.10 -10.20 3.11
N LEU A 20 0.63 -9.22 2.37
CA LEU A 20 1.94 -8.65 2.63
C LEU A 20 2.02 -8.06 4.05
N VAL A 21 1.04 -7.26 4.43
CA VAL A 21 1.02 -6.60 5.73
C VAL A 21 0.93 -7.62 6.88
N ARG A 22 0.11 -8.66 6.74
CA ARG A 22 0.06 -9.73 7.75
C ARG A 22 1.39 -10.46 7.87
N ARG A 23 2.07 -10.74 6.77
CA ARG A 23 3.39 -11.39 6.78
C ARG A 23 4.44 -10.52 7.45
N ILE A 24 4.45 -9.22 7.16
CA ILE A 24 5.35 -8.27 7.83
C ILE A 24 5.05 -8.22 9.33
N ALA A 25 3.79 -8.12 9.70
CA ALA A 25 3.39 -8.09 11.11
C ALA A 25 3.87 -9.32 11.87
N LEU A 26 3.68 -10.51 11.31
CA LEU A 26 4.14 -11.76 11.91
C LEU A 26 5.66 -11.86 12.00
N ALA A 27 6.38 -11.28 11.03
CA ALA A 27 7.84 -11.24 11.07
C ALA A 27 8.37 -10.31 12.17
N LEU A 28 7.64 -9.23 12.45
CA LEU A 28 8.01 -8.27 13.51
C LEU A 28 7.61 -8.76 14.91
N ASP A 29 6.45 -9.38 15.01
CA ASP A 29 5.94 -9.93 16.26
C ASP A 29 5.08 -11.17 15.95
N PRO A 30 5.60 -12.38 16.24
CA PRO A 30 4.89 -13.64 15.98
C PRO A 30 3.51 -13.75 16.68
N GLY A 31 3.27 -12.96 17.71
CA GLY A 31 1.99 -12.91 18.42
C GLY A 31 1.00 -11.92 17.82
N LEU A 32 1.43 -11.10 16.87
CA LEU A 32 0.60 -10.05 16.30
C LEU A 32 -0.30 -10.57 15.18
N THR A 33 -1.60 -10.53 15.43
CA THR A 33 -2.61 -10.84 14.42
C THR A 33 -3.39 -9.57 14.08
N LEU A 34 -3.44 -9.22 12.80
CA LEU A 34 -4.12 -8.01 12.32
C LEU A 34 -5.44 -8.37 11.63
N ASP A 35 -6.48 -7.64 11.97
CA ASP A 35 -7.73 -7.61 11.23
C ASP A 35 -7.65 -6.48 10.19
N ILE A 36 -7.37 -6.82 8.93
CA ILE A 36 -7.20 -5.85 7.86
C ILE A 36 -8.50 -5.73 7.08
N LYS A 37 -9.32 -4.78 7.49
CA LYS A 37 -10.58 -4.40 6.83
C LYS A 37 -11.09 -3.05 7.36
N PRO A 38 -11.74 -2.24 6.50
CA PRO A 38 -11.94 -2.53 5.07
C PRO A 38 -10.66 -2.37 4.26
N VAL A 39 -10.67 -2.94 3.05
CA VAL A 39 -9.72 -2.61 2.00
C VAL A 39 -10.48 -1.81 0.96
N LEU A 40 -10.15 -0.53 0.82
CA LEU A 40 -10.83 0.39 -0.08
C LEU A 40 -9.95 0.64 -1.30
N ARG A 41 -10.48 0.35 -2.49
CA ARG A 41 -9.81 0.66 -3.74
C ARG A 41 -10.27 2.02 -4.24
N VAL A 42 -9.34 2.95 -4.38
CA VAL A 42 -9.60 4.27 -4.94
C VAL A 42 -8.47 4.64 -5.88
N PRO A 43 -8.73 4.94 -7.16
CA PRO A 43 -7.69 5.35 -8.09
C PRO A 43 -6.91 6.56 -7.57
N GLU A 44 -5.61 6.57 -7.78
CA GLU A 44 -4.74 7.67 -7.35
C GLU A 44 -5.16 9.00 -7.94
N SER A 45 -5.53 9.01 -9.21
CA SER A 45 -6.02 10.20 -9.90
C SER A 45 -7.23 10.86 -9.21
N ARG A 46 -8.00 10.05 -8.48
CA ARG A 46 -9.11 10.55 -7.67
C ARG A 46 -8.65 11.07 -6.31
N LEU A 47 -7.72 10.34 -5.66
CA LEU A 47 -7.24 10.70 -4.33
C LEU A 47 -6.44 12.01 -4.31
N ILE A 48 -5.75 12.36 -5.40
CA ILE A 48 -5.02 13.62 -5.48
C ILE A 48 -5.93 14.84 -5.54
N LYS A 49 -7.20 14.67 -5.93
CA LYS A 49 -8.15 15.79 -5.96
C LYS A 49 -8.44 16.28 -4.54
N GLN A 50 -8.59 17.59 -4.42
CA GLN A 50 -8.86 18.22 -3.14
C GLN A 50 -10.14 17.66 -2.50
N GLY A 51 -10.06 17.28 -1.23
CA GLY A 51 -11.19 16.75 -0.46
C GLY A 51 -11.45 15.26 -0.65
N GLU A 52 -10.96 14.63 -1.71
CA GLU A 52 -11.24 13.22 -1.98
C GLU A 52 -10.45 12.27 -1.03
N LEU A 53 -9.17 12.51 -0.83
CA LEU A 53 -8.38 11.72 0.12
C LEU A 53 -8.97 11.83 1.53
N GLU A 54 -9.31 13.03 1.93
CA GLU A 54 -9.88 13.34 3.24
C GLU A 54 -11.20 12.58 3.45
N ARG A 55 -12.04 12.54 2.44
CA ARG A 55 -13.32 11.82 2.46
C ARG A 55 -13.12 10.30 2.60
N VAL A 56 -12.18 9.73 1.86
CA VAL A 56 -11.90 8.30 1.89
C VAL A 56 -11.27 7.90 3.23
N VAL A 57 -10.39 8.71 3.77
CA VAL A 57 -9.78 8.51 5.10
C VAL A 57 -10.87 8.50 6.18
N ASP A 58 -11.78 9.46 6.15
CA ASP A 58 -12.89 9.50 7.11
C ASP A 58 -13.80 8.29 6.97
N LEU A 59 -14.09 7.87 5.75
CA LEU A 59 -14.87 6.65 5.50
C LEU A 59 -14.19 5.41 6.07
N ALA A 60 -12.88 5.25 5.84
CA ALA A 60 -12.11 4.15 6.37
C ALA A 60 -12.14 4.13 7.91
N ALA A 61 -11.96 5.28 8.52
CA ALA A 61 -12.00 5.43 9.98
C ALA A 61 -13.37 5.04 10.56
N ARG A 62 -14.46 5.46 9.93
CA ARG A 62 -15.81 5.09 10.36
C ARG A 62 -16.04 3.58 10.26
N LYS A 63 -15.54 2.97 9.19
CA LYS A 63 -15.71 1.51 8.98
C LYS A 63 -14.90 0.67 9.98
N THR A 64 -13.83 1.21 10.55
CA THR A 64 -13.12 0.54 11.64
C THR A 64 -13.73 0.83 13.02
N GLY A 65 -14.79 1.62 13.09
CA GLY A 65 -15.39 2.04 14.35
C GLY A 65 -14.55 3.05 15.12
N GLY A 66 -13.68 3.79 14.43
CA GLY A 66 -12.80 4.77 15.07
C GLY A 66 -11.65 4.15 15.85
N GLN A 67 -11.32 2.90 15.56
CA GLN A 67 -10.24 2.17 16.22
C GLN A 67 -9.22 1.66 15.21
N GLY A 68 -8.00 1.38 15.70
CA GLY A 68 -6.94 0.84 14.85
C GLY A 68 -6.19 1.91 14.07
N GLY A 69 -5.76 1.58 12.87
CA GLY A 69 -4.98 2.48 12.01
C GLY A 69 -5.43 2.46 10.56
N ILE A 70 -4.86 3.34 9.76
CA ILE A 70 -5.11 3.43 8.33
C ILE A 70 -3.78 3.39 7.58
N LEU A 71 -3.67 2.47 6.64
CA LEU A 71 -2.56 2.39 5.70
C LEU A 71 -3.05 2.84 4.32
N ILE A 72 -2.36 3.80 3.75
CA ILE A 72 -2.58 4.24 2.37
C ILE A 72 -1.37 3.79 1.57
N LEU A 73 -1.58 2.91 0.58
CA LEU A 73 -0.52 2.40 -0.28
C LEU A 73 -0.91 2.62 -1.74
N LEU A 74 -0.14 3.44 -2.42
CA LEU A 74 -0.42 3.87 -3.79
C LEU A 74 0.82 3.77 -4.65
N ASP A 75 0.63 3.57 -5.96
CA ASP A 75 1.68 3.75 -6.95
C ASP A 75 2.01 5.24 -7.11
N CYS A 76 3.24 5.55 -7.43
CA CYS A 76 3.71 6.90 -7.71
C CYS A 76 4.47 6.89 -9.03
N ASP A 77 3.72 6.92 -10.16
CA ASP A 77 4.28 6.75 -11.49
C ASP A 77 5.21 7.89 -11.91
N ASP A 78 4.76 9.12 -11.79
CA ASP A 78 5.47 10.31 -12.30
C ASP A 78 5.86 11.29 -11.20
N GLY A 79 5.40 11.06 -9.96
CA GLY A 79 5.71 11.92 -8.83
C GLY A 79 6.98 11.52 -8.09
N CYS A 80 7.25 12.21 -7.01
CA CYS A 80 8.35 11.93 -6.10
C CYS A 80 7.80 11.44 -4.76
N PRO A 81 8.00 10.16 -4.38
CA PRO A 81 7.51 9.65 -3.10
C PRO A 81 7.99 10.45 -1.90
N ALA A 82 9.20 10.99 -1.96
CA ALA A 82 9.76 11.79 -0.87
C ALA A 82 9.07 13.16 -0.69
N GLU A 83 8.46 13.67 -1.74
CA GLU A 83 7.72 14.95 -1.71
C GLU A 83 6.22 14.70 -1.55
N ASP A 84 5.67 13.80 -2.34
CA ASP A 84 4.23 13.53 -2.37
C ASP A 84 3.74 12.77 -1.14
N GLY A 85 4.54 11.88 -0.60
CA GLY A 85 4.20 11.09 0.58
C GLY A 85 3.87 11.96 1.80
N PRO A 86 4.78 12.87 2.23
CA PRO A 86 4.51 13.77 3.34
C PRO A 86 3.30 14.67 3.13
N GLU A 87 3.06 15.14 1.91
CA GLU A 87 1.89 15.98 1.61
C GLU A 87 0.58 15.19 1.72
N LEU A 88 0.53 13.97 1.18
CA LEU A 88 -0.64 13.11 1.34
C LEU A 88 -0.87 12.75 2.81
N LEU A 89 0.20 12.46 3.54
CA LEU A 89 0.10 12.16 4.97
C LEU A 89 -0.46 13.36 5.74
N ARG A 90 0.01 14.57 5.45
CA ARG A 90 -0.50 15.80 6.08
C ARG A 90 -1.99 15.95 5.86
N ARG A 91 -2.46 15.74 4.63
CA ARG A 91 -3.88 15.80 4.29
C ARG A 91 -4.70 14.73 5.00
N ALA A 92 -4.19 13.49 5.02
CA ALA A 92 -4.86 12.38 5.69
C ALA A 92 -5.00 12.63 7.20
N ILE A 93 -3.93 13.08 7.85
CA ILE A 93 -3.94 13.40 9.29
C ILE A 93 -4.89 14.56 9.58
N SER A 94 -4.98 15.55 8.69
CA SER A 94 -5.92 16.66 8.89
C SER A 94 -7.38 16.20 8.91
N ALA A 95 -7.68 15.13 8.18
CA ALA A 95 -9.04 14.55 8.15
C ALA A 95 -9.35 13.76 9.42
N ARG A 96 -8.38 13.01 9.96
CA ARG A 96 -8.55 12.18 11.16
C ARG A 96 -7.28 12.20 12.00
N ARG A 97 -7.30 13.01 13.06
CA ARG A 97 -6.19 13.16 13.99
C ARG A 97 -6.19 12.14 15.13
N ASP A 98 -7.27 11.42 15.25
CA ASP A 98 -7.53 10.46 16.33
C ASP A 98 -6.99 9.06 16.06
N LEU A 99 -6.55 8.78 14.83
CA LEU A 99 -6.04 7.47 14.42
C LEU A 99 -4.63 7.58 13.83
N PRO A 100 -3.78 6.57 14.07
CA PRO A 100 -2.50 6.50 13.37
C PRO A 100 -2.74 6.24 11.88
N ILE A 101 -2.07 7.03 11.04
CA ILE A 101 -2.15 6.93 9.59
C ILE A 101 -0.74 6.84 9.02
N SER A 102 -0.54 5.94 8.06
CA SER A 102 0.70 5.82 7.30
C SER A 102 0.41 5.91 5.82
N VAL A 103 1.27 6.61 5.09
CA VAL A 103 1.24 6.70 3.63
C VAL A 103 2.52 6.09 3.08
N VAL A 104 2.38 5.13 2.19
CA VAL A 104 3.47 4.48 1.47
C VAL A 104 3.23 4.65 -0.02
N LEU A 105 4.16 5.29 -0.70
CA LEU A 105 4.13 5.44 -2.15
C LEU A 105 5.19 4.54 -2.77
N ALA A 106 4.75 3.58 -3.57
CA ALA A 106 5.64 2.75 -4.36
C ALA A 106 6.09 3.56 -5.58
N LYS A 107 7.39 3.79 -5.72
CA LYS A 107 7.91 4.51 -6.88
C LYS A 107 7.62 3.71 -8.14
N ARG A 108 7.00 4.36 -9.11
CA ARG A 108 6.41 3.78 -10.31
C ARG A 108 5.20 2.92 -9.96
N GLU A 109 5.43 1.67 -9.61
CA GLU A 109 4.37 0.70 -9.38
C GLU A 109 4.68 -0.21 -8.20
N PHE A 110 3.65 -0.65 -7.50
CA PHE A 110 3.75 -1.65 -6.44
C PHE A 110 4.48 -2.91 -6.92
N GLU A 111 4.25 -3.30 -8.17
CA GLU A 111 4.86 -4.48 -8.79
C GLU A 111 6.40 -4.37 -8.90
N ALA A 112 6.95 -3.16 -8.87
CA ALA A 112 8.41 -2.97 -8.82
C ALA A 112 9.05 -3.66 -7.61
N TRP A 113 8.33 -3.80 -6.52
CA TRP A 113 8.81 -4.53 -5.34
C TRP A 113 9.01 -6.01 -5.63
N PHE A 114 8.13 -6.60 -6.43
CA PHE A 114 8.29 -7.99 -6.88
C PHE A 114 9.45 -8.15 -7.85
N LEU A 115 9.66 -7.18 -8.74
CA LEU A 115 10.82 -7.18 -9.62
C LEU A 115 12.12 -7.09 -8.83
N ALA A 116 12.17 -6.23 -7.82
CA ALA A 116 13.32 -6.10 -6.93
C ALA A 116 13.60 -7.38 -6.13
N ALA A 117 12.56 -8.13 -5.81
CA ALA A 117 12.64 -9.40 -5.06
C ALA A 117 12.72 -10.62 -5.98
N ALA A 118 13.00 -10.47 -7.27
CA ALA A 118 12.91 -11.55 -8.27
C ALA A 118 13.70 -12.79 -7.88
N GLU A 119 14.94 -12.63 -7.38
CA GLU A 119 15.77 -13.77 -6.97
C GLU A 119 15.14 -14.58 -5.84
N SER A 120 14.47 -13.93 -4.90
CA SER A 120 13.79 -14.61 -3.79
C SER A 120 12.51 -15.33 -4.22
N LEU A 121 11.98 -15.02 -5.42
CA LEU A 121 10.78 -15.61 -5.97
C LEU A 121 11.05 -16.75 -6.97
N ARG A 122 12.31 -17.06 -7.23
CA ARG A 122 12.71 -18.12 -8.18
C ARG A 122 11.99 -19.43 -7.88
N GLY A 123 11.51 -20.09 -8.94
CA GLY A 123 10.85 -21.39 -8.86
C GLY A 123 9.52 -21.43 -8.12
N ARG A 124 9.02 -20.31 -7.64
CA ARG A 124 7.72 -20.24 -6.94
C ARG A 124 6.60 -19.93 -7.92
N ARG A 125 5.47 -20.63 -7.77
CA ARG A 125 4.25 -20.41 -8.56
C ARG A 125 4.49 -20.35 -10.08
N GLY A 126 5.36 -21.23 -10.59
CA GLY A 126 5.67 -21.30 -12.02
C GLY A 126 6.68 -20.27 -12.53
N LEU A 127 7.29 -19.50 -11.63
CA LEU A 127 8.36 -18.57 -12.02
C LEU A 127 9.65 -19.33 -12.33
N ALA A 128 10.44 -18.80 -13.27
CA ALA A 128 11.69 -19.42 -13.68
C ALA A 128 12.70 -19.54 -12.54
N ASP A 129 13.49 -20.62 -12.56
CA ASP A 129 14.52 -20.85 -11.54
C ASP A 129 15.72 -19.91 -11.66
N ASP A 130 15.91 -19.28 -12.82
CA ASP A 130 16.97 -18.32 -13.11
C ASP A 130 16.48 -16.86 -13.15
N LEU A 131 15.28 -16.62 -12.59
CA LEU A 131 14.70 -15.28 -12.54
C LEU A 131 15.66 -14.31 -11.84
N ALA A 132 15.90 -13.15 -12.46
CA ALA A 132 16.75 -12.11 -11.94
C ALA A 132 16.04 -10.76 -11.94
N ALA A 133 16.33 -9.93 -10.93
CA ALA A 133 15.82 -8.57 -10.89
C ALA A 133 16.43 -7.74 -12.02
N PRO A 134 15.65 -6.84 -12.68
CA PRO A 134 16.20 -5.88 -13.58
C PRO A 134 17.16 -4.93 -12.83
N PRO A 135 18.13 -4.28 -13.53
CA PRO A 135 19.09 -3.40 -12.87
C PRO A 135 18.45 -2.26 -12.06
N ASP A 136 17.34 -1.75 -12.54
CA ASP A 136 16.57 -0.70 -11.86
C ASP A 136 15.06 -1.01 -11.92
N PRO A 137 14.53 -1.78 -10.95
CA PRO A 137 13.12 -2.18 -10.96
C PRO A 137 12.14 -1.00 -10.98
N GLU A 138 12.51 0.11 -10.38
CA GLU A 138 11.63 1.29 -10.28
C GLU A 138 11.51 2.07 -11.60
N THR A 139 12.33 1.79 -12.60
CA THR A 139 12.23 2.41 -13.92
C THR A 139 11.37 1.62 -14.89
N VAL A 140 11.02 0.38 -14.55
CA VAL A 140 10.18 -0.48 -15.38
C VAL A 140 8.73 0.02 -15.33
N ARG A 141 8.18 0.32 -16.51
CA ARG A 141 6.76 0.68 -16.66
C ARG A 141 5.97 -0.55 -17.12
N GLY A 142 4.70 -0.61 -16.75
CA GLY A 142 3.85 -1.74 -17.10
C GLY A 142 4.29 -3.04 -16.44
N ALA A 143 4.81 -2.99 -15.24
CA ALA A 143 5.33 -4.16 -14.53
C ALA A 143 4.25 -5.23 -14.24
N LYS A 144 2.98 -4.86 -14.37
CA LYS A 144 1.84 -5.79 -14.23
C LYS A 144 1.71 -6.74 -15.42
N GLU A 145 2.24 -6.38 -16.58
CA GLU A 145 2.19 -7.14 -17.83
C GLU A 145 3.35 -8.15 -17.91
#